data_a4486f64af0dba3220d9ef75b09be965
#
_entry.id   a4486f64af0dba3220d9ef75b09be965
#
_cell.length_a   1.000
_cell.length_b   1.000
_cell.length_c   1.000
_cell.angle_alpha   90.00
_cell.angle_beta   90.00
_cell.angle_gamma   90.00
#
_symmetry.space_group_name_H-M   'P 1'
#
loop_
_entity.id
_entity.type
_entity.pdbx_description
1 polymer ?
#
loop_
_entity_poly.entity_id
_entity_poly.type
_entity_poly.pdbx_seq_one_letter_code
_entity_poly.pdbx_strand_id
1 'polypeptide(L)'
;MTVEEIYSELAAHKIKGMMMHEHLANYYDFLGLKGYKRCHEYHYFEESCSFRHLNRYYINHHNKLIPDKDITPVEVIPMSWYRATRMDVDISTKRNAIKSGLTIWHNWELETKKLYEKMYKELMEIDEVASALYIKNCVCDVDKELKQVEKYMLNKMAIDYDLAVIIPEQHEWHDKYKCKMKDVGEKV
;
A
#
# COMPACT_ATOMS: atom_id res chain seq x y z
N MET A 1 -9.81 9.77 21.56
CA MET A 1 -8.47 9.09 21.67
C MET A 1 -7.43 10.07 22.16
N THR A 2 -6.38 9.61 22.85
CA THR A 2 -5.19 10.44 23.13
C THR A 2 -4.33 10.60 21.88
N VAL A 3 -3.44 11.60 21.86
CA VAL A 3 -2.47 11.77 20.76
C VAL A 3 -1.61 10.52 20.58
N GLU A 4 -1.17 9.91 21.65
CA GLU A 4 -0.36 8.68 21.64
C GLU A 4 -1.10 7.51 21.01
N GLU A 5 -2.37 7.31 21.36
CA GLU A 5 -3.22 6.26 20.76
C GLU A 5 -3.44 6.49 19.26
N ILE A 6 -3.65 7.73 18.83
CA ILE A 6 -3.81 8.09 17.42
C ILE A 6 -2.55 7.75 16.62
N TYR A 7 -1.38 8.18 17.09
CA TYR A 7 -0.13 7.91 16.38
C TYR A 7 0.28 6.44 16.41
N SER A 8 -0.03 5.72 17.49
CA SER A 8 0.16 4.27 17.58
C SER A 8 -0.69 3.52 16.55
N GLU A 9 -1.97 3.93 16.37
CA GLU A 9 -2.86 3.38 15.34
C GLU A 9 -2.34 3.66 13.93
N LEU A 10 -1.91 4.88 13.66
CA LEU A 10 -1.36 5.29 12.37
C LEU A 10 -0.06 4.53 12.04
N ALA A 11 0.84 4.37 13.02
CA ALA A 11 2.08 3.63 12.85
C ALA A 11 1.83 2.14 12.55
N ALA A 12 0.94 1.51 13.30
CA ALA A 12 0.53 0.13 13.06
C ALA A 12 -0.11 -0.05 11.68
N HIS A 13 -0.95 0.90 11.25
CA HIS A 13 -1.56 0.89 9.92
C HIS A 13 -0.50 0.99 8.81
N LYS A 14 0.50 1.86 8.94
CA LYS A 14 1.61 1.96 7.97
C LYS A 14 2.40 0.65 7.85
N ILE A 15 2.75 0.02 8.97
CA ILE A 15 3.45 -1.28 8.96
C ILE A 15 2.58 -2.35 8.29
N LYS A 16 1.27 -2.36 8.55
CA LYS A 16 0.32 -3.28 7.92
C LYS A 16 0.27 -3.09 6.39
N GLY A 17 0.31 -1.83 5.91
CA GLY A 17 0.40 -1.50 4.47
C GLY A 17 1.69 -2.01 3.84
N MET A 18 2.82 -1.79 4.50
CA MET A 18 4.11 -2.33 4.07
C MET A 18 4.04 -3.86 3.90
N MET A 19 3.52 -4.59 4.88
CA MET A 19 3.38 -6.05 4.83
C MET A 19 2.46 -6.48 3.68
N MET A 20 1.34 -5.79 3.47
CA MET A 20 0.42 -6.08 2.37
C MET A 20 1.10 -5.94 1.01
N HIS A 21 1.82 -4.84 0.78
CA HIS A 21 2.53 -4.63 -0.49
C HIS A 21 3.66 -5.63 -0.70
N GLU A 22 4.40 -5.99 0.33
CA GLU A 22 5.43 -7.04 0.26
C GLU A 22 4.83 -8.40 -0.09
N HIS A 23 3.69 -8.77 0.52
CA HIS A 23 2.99 -10.02 0.20
C HIS A 23 2.47 -10.02 -1.24
N LEU A 24 1.90 -8.90 -1.74
CA LEU A 24 1.49 -8.78 -3.13
C LEU A 24 2.68 -8.88 -4.09
N ALA A 25 3.80 -8.23 -3.78
CA ALA A 25 5.02 -8.31 -4.58
C ALA A 25 5.53 -9.77 -4.69
N ASN A 26 5.62 -10.48 -3.57
CA ASN A 26 6.03 -11.87 -3.52
C ASN A 26 5.07 -12.80 -4.28
N TYR A 27 3.76 -12.57 -4.15
CA TYR A 27 2.75 -13.34 -4.88
C TYR A 27 2.87 -13.12 -6.39
N TYR A 28 3.01 -11.89 -6.84
CA TYR A 28 3.21 -11.59 -8.25
C TYR A 28 4.54 -12.10 -8.82
N ASP A 29 5.61 -12.12 -8.02
CA ASP A 29 6.87 -12.76 -8.41
C ASP A 29 6.70 -14.27 -8.61
N PHE A 30 6.01 -14.93 -7.68
CA PHE A 30 5.66 -16.35 -7.80
C PHE A 30 4.89 -16.66 -9.09
N LEU A 31 3.96 -15.78 -9.46
CA LEU A 31 3.14 -15.90 -10.68
C LEU A 31 3.87 -15.48 -11.97
N GLY A 32 5.08 -14.94 -11.88
CA GLY A 32 5.84 -14.43 -13.02
C GLY A 32 5.35 -13.09 -13.56
N LEU A 33 4.62 -12.30 -12.77
CA LEU A 33 4.05 -10.99 -13.12
C LEU A 33 4.97 -9.85 -12.65
N LYS A 34 6.13 -9.72 -13.30
CA LYS A 34 7.25 -8.84 -12.88
C LYS A 34 6.89 -7.35 -12.76
N GLY A 35 6.00 -6.84 -13.62
CA GLY A 35 5.56 -5.45 -13.57
C GLY A 35 4.75 -5.15 -12.30
N TYR A 36 3.79 -6.02 -11.97
CA TYR A 36 3.00 -5.90 -10.73
C TYR A 36 3.88 -6.09 -9.49
N LYS A 37 4.81 -7.07 -9.50
CA LYS A 37 5.82 -7.21 -8.46
C LYS A 37 6.50 -5.87 -8.20
N ARG A 38 7.10 -5.27 -9.24
CA ARG A 38 7.87 -4.03 -9.10
C ARG A 38 7.03 -2.84 -8.65
N CYS A 39 5.77 -2.79 -9.07
CA CYS A 39 4.80 -1.80 -8.59
C CYS A 39 4.63 -1.88 -7.07
N HIS A 40 4.39 -3.08 -6.54
CA HIS A 40 4.18 -3.26 -5.10
C HIS A 40 5.46 -3.13 -4.28
N GLU A 41 6.62 -3.52 -4.79
CA GLU A 41 7.92 -3.20 -4.17
C GLU A 41 8.09 -1.68 -4.02
N TYR A 42 7.69 -0.90 -5.03
CA TYR A 42 7.75 0.56 -4.96
C TYR A 42 6.81 1.11 -3.86
N HIS A 43 5.56 0.66 -3.81
CA HIS A 43 4.62 1.10 -2.76
C HIS A 43 5.04 0.65 -1.36
N TYR A 44 5.67 -0.52 -1.20
CA TYR A 44 6.32 -0.90 0.05
C TYR A 44 7.34 0.15 0.53
N PHE A 45 8.19 0.64 -0.37
CA PHE A 45 9.16 1.70 -0.04
C PHE A 45 8.49 3.02 0.27
N GLU A 46 7.45 3.41 -0.45
CA GLU A 46 6.67 4.63 -0.15
C GLU A 46 6.05 4.55 1.24
N GLU A 47 5.44 3.44 1.61
CA GLU A 47 4.90 3.22 2.95
C GLU A 47 5.99 3.24 4.03
N SER A 48 7.16 2.65 3.76
CA SER A 48 8.31 2.71 4.67
C SER A 48 8.79 4.15 4.90
N CYS A 49 8.87 4.97 3.85
CA CYS A 49 9.22 6.38 3.96
C CYS A 49 8.15 7.14 4.75
N SER A 50 6.87 6.90 4.48
CA SER A 50 5.76 7.50 5.20
C SER A 50 5.77 7.15 6.69
N PHE A 51 6.07 5.89 7.04
CA PHE A 51 6.23 5.45 8.43
C PHE A 51 7.38 6.20 9.14
N ARG A 52 8.54 6.36 8.47
CA ARG A 52 9.67 7.14 9.01
C ARG A 52 9.30 8.60 9.20
N HIS A 53 8.57 9.21 8.26
CA HIS A 53 8.12 10.60 8.36
C HIS A 53 7.14 10.78 9.53
N LEU A 54 6.20 9.86 9.72
CA LEU A 54 5.26 9.85 10.84
C LEU A 54 6.03 9.84 12.19
N ASN A 55 7.00 8.93 12.34
CA ASN A 55 7.81 8.83 13.54
C ASN A 55 8.63 10.10 13.80
N ARG A 56 9.30 10.64 12.78
CA ARG A 56 10.09 11.88 12.90
C ARG A 56 9.20 13.06 13.27
N TYR A 57 8.02 13.17 12.64
CA TYR A 57 7.05 14.20 12.97
C TYR A 57 6.65 14.12 14.45
N TYR A 58 6.25 12.94 14.92
CA TYR A 58 5.83 12.74 16.30
C TYR A 58 6.93 13.04 17.31
N ILE A 59 8.15 12.54 17.08
CA ILE A 59 9.30 12.81 17.93
C ILE A 59 9.58 14.32 18.04
N ASN A 60 9.57 15.03 16.91
CA ASN A 60 9.88 16.46 16.87
C ASN A 60 8.81 17.33 17.53
N HIS A 61 7.54 16.93 17.49
CA HIS A 61 6.43 17.73 18.04
C HIS A 61 6.08 17.37 19.49
N HIS A 62 6.23 16.10 19.86
CA HIS A 62 5.81 15.61 21.17
C HIS A 62 6.97 15.19 22.06
N ASN A 63 8.21 15.17 21.54
CA ASN A 63 9.41 14.74 22.26
C ASN A 63 9.28 13.36 22.93
N LYS A 64 8.58 12.44 22.25
CA LYS A 64 8.26 11.08 22.70
C LYS A 64 8.41 10.09 21.56
N LEU A 65 8.50 8.80 21.87
CA LEU A 65 8.39 7.71 20.91
C LEU A 65 6.93 7.30 20.75
N ILE A 66 6.54 6.85 19.55
CA ILE A 66 5.22 6.26 19.31
C ILE A 66 5.19 4.88 19.97
N PRO A 67 4.21 4.58 20.84
CA PRO A 67 4.08 3.25 21.42
C PRO A 67 3.75 2.19 20.37
N ASP A 68 4.32 1.00 20.52
CA ASP A 68 4.01 -0.15 19.67
C ASP A 68 2.56 -0.62 19.85
N LYS A 69 2.01 -1.19 18.79
CA LYS A 69 0.69 -1.81 18.76
C LYS A 69 0.73 -3.13 18.00
N ASP A 70 -0.06 -4.10 18.44
CA ASP A 70 -0.22 -5.37 17.74
C ASP A 70 -0.73 -5.19 16.31
N ILE A 71 -0.11 -5.93 15.39
CA ILE A 71 -0.40 -5.86 13.96
C ILE A 71 -0.89 -7.21 13.46
N THR A 72 -2.10 -7.22 12.87
CA THR A 72 -2.60 -8.37 12.13
C THR A 72 -2.39 -8.11 10.63
N PRO A 73 -1.59 -8.92 9.93
CA PRO A 73 -1.35 -8.76 8.49
C PRO A 73 -2.63 -8.89 7.67
N VAL A 74 -2.66 -8.22 6.51
CA VAL A 74 -3.71 -8.44 5.50
C VAL A 74 -3.48 -9.78 4.82
N GLU A 75 -4.51 -10.62 4.73
CA GLU A 75 -4.43 -11.86 3.95
C GLU A 75 -4.47 -11.52 2.45
N VAL A 76 -3.35 -11.77 1.77
CA VAL A 76 -3.18 -11.48 0.35
C VAL A 76 -3.13 -12.76 -0.48
N ILE A 77 -2.39 -13.75 0.01
CA ILE A 77 -2.13 -15.00 -0.69
C ILE A 77 -3.14 -16.04 -0.21
N PRO A 78 -3.98 -16.61 -1.08
CA PRO A 78 -4.87 -17.69 -0.69
C PRO A 78 -4.09 -18.86 -0.09
N MET A 79 -4.59 -19.43 1.02
CA MET A 79 -3.92 -20.49 1.78
C MET A 79 -3.53 -21.71 0.92
N SER A 80 -4.31 -22.03 -0.12
CA SER A 80 -4.03 -23.11 -1.06
C SER A 80 -2.69 -22.95 -1.80
N TRP A 81 -2.26 -21.69 -2.03
CA TRP A 81 -1.04 -21.39 -2.78
C TRP A 81 0.25 -21.58 -1.98
N TYR A 82 0.19 -21.64 -0.65
CA TYR A 82 1.38 -21.94 0.17
C TYR A 82 1.94 -23.36 -0.03
N ARG A 83 1.16 -24.26 -0.66
CA ARG A 83 1.58 -25.62 -1.00
C ARG A 83 1.76 -25.84 -2.51
N ALA A 84 1.45 -24.83 -3.32
CA ALA A 84 1.59 -24.89 -4.76
C ALA A 84 3.01 -24.59 -5.22
N THR A 85 3.34 -25.03 -6.43
CA THR A 85 4.59 -24.70 -7.12
C THR A 85 4.32 -23.80 -8.32
N ARG A 86 5.36 -23.19 -8.90
CA ARG A 86 5.21 -22.39 -10.13
C ARG A 86 4.65 -23.18 -11.32
N MET A 87 4.75 -24.49 -11.30
CA MET A 87 4.20 -25.37 -12.34
C MET A 87 2.67 -25.49 -12.27
N ASP A 88 2.06 -25.16 -11.13
CA ASP A 88 0.61 -25.17 -10.92
C ASP A 88 -0.06 -23.88 -11.40
N VAL A 89 0.71 -22.87 -11.83
CA VAL A 89 0.22 -21.56 -12.22
C VAL A 89 -0.28 -21.58 -13.67
N ASP A 90 -1.58 -21.46 -13.84
CA ASP A 90 -2.25 -21.32 -15.13
C ASP A 90 -2.67 -19.88 -15.44
N ILE A 91 -3.30 -19.70 -16.63
CA ILE A 91 -3.80 -18.41 -17.09
C ILE A 91 -4.91 -17.87 -16.18
N SER A 92 -5.81 -18.73 -15.73
CA SER A 92 -6.96 -18.33 -14.90
C SER A 92 -6.48 -17.85 -13.52
N THR A 93 -5.47 -18.50 -12.97
CA THR A 93 -4.82 -18.11 -11.72
C THR A 93 -4.22 -16.71 -11.82
N LYS A 94 -3.49 -16.41 -12.90
CA LYS A 94 -2.90 -15.07 -13.11
C LYS A 94 -3.96 -13.98 -13.22
N ARG A 95 -5.03 -14.23 -13.98
CA ARG A 95 -6.18 -13.31 -14.09
C ARG A 95 -6.80 -13.02 -12.72
N ASN A 96 -7.11 -14.08 -11.98
CA ASN A 96 -7.73 -13.97 -10.67
C ASN A 96 -6.81 -13.24 -9.67
N ALA A 97 -5.51 -13.50 -9.69
CA ALA A 97 -4.53 -12.82 -8.84
C ALA A 97 -4.45 -11.31 -9.16
N ILE A 98 -4.45 -10.92 -10.43
CA ILE A 98 -4.47 -9.51 -10.83
C ILE A 98 -5.75 -8.84 -10.32
N LYS A 99 -6.91 -9.45 -10.54
CA LYS A 99 -8.21 -8.93 -10.10
C LYS A 99 -8.27 -8.80 -8.58
N SER A 100 -7.92 -9.86 -7.85
CA SER A 100 -7.95 -9.86 -6.38
C SER A 100 -6.93 -8.88 -5.79
N GLY A 101 -5.72 -8.83 -6.31
CA GLY A 101 -4.68 -7.93 -5.82
C GLY A 101 -5.04 -6.46 -6.01
N LEU A 102 -5.59 -6.07 -7.16
CA LEU A 102 -6.11 -4.71 -7.37
C LEU A 102 -7.27 -4.40 -6.43
N THR A 103 -8.16 -5.37 -6.17
CA THR A 103 -9.26 -5.20 -5.21
C THR A 103 -8.75 -5.04 -3.79
N ILE A 104 -7.76 -5.82 -3.37
CA ILE A 104 -7.12 -5.71 -2.04
C ILE A 104 -6.47 -4.34 -1.89
N TRP A 105 -5.71 -3.90 -2.89
CA TRP A 105 -5.07 -2.59 -2.86
C TRP A 105 -6.09 -1.45 -2.80
N HIS A 106 -7.11 -1.47 -3.65
CA HIS A 106 -8.18 -0.47 -3.63
C HIS A 106 -8.90 -0.40 -2.26
N ASN A 107 -9.26 -1.54 -1.69
CA ASN A 107 -9.89 -1.59 -0.38
C ASN A 107 -8.96 -1.04 0.72
N TRP A 108 -7.67 -1.32 0.63
CA TRP A 108 -6.65 -0.79 1.53
C TRP A 108 -6.62 0.75 1.49
N GLU A 109 -6.59 1.35 0.30
CA GLU A 109 -6.60 2.82 0.17
C GLU A 109 -7.89 3.44 0.70
N LEU A 110 -9.04 2.80 0.50
CA LEU A 110 -10.31 3.24 1.09
C LEU A 110 -10.30 3.17 2.62
N GLU A 111 -9.75 2.12 3.20
CA GLU A 111 -9.60 1.97 4.66
C GLU A 111 -8.62 3.02 5.21
N THR A 112 -7.50 3.23 4.54
CA THR A 112 -6.48 4.23 4.88
C THR A 112 -7.07 5.64 4.89
N LYS A 113 -7.84 5.98 3.87
CA LYS A 113 -8.54 7.26 3.79
C LYS A 113 -9.49 7.46 4.97
N LYS A 114 -10.36 6.48 5.24
CA LYS A 114 -11.31 6.54 6.37
C LYS A 114 -10.60 6.67 7.71
N LEU A 115 -9.49 5.95 7.89
CA LEU A 115 -8.67 6.05 9.09
C LEU A 115 -8.11 7.46 9.27
N TYR A 116 -7.49 8.04 8.24
CA TYR A 116 -6.91 9.38 8.31
C TYR A 116 -7.98 10.46 8.54
N GLU A 117 -9.13 10.37 7.86
CA GLU A 117 -10.25 11.27 8.09
C GLU A 117 -10.78 11.21 9.53
N LYS A 118 -10.84 10.00 10.11
CA LYS A 118 -11.19 9.79 11.52
C LYS A 118 -10.13 10.43 12.43
N MET A 119 -8.85 10.13 12.23
CA MET A 119 -7.76 10.66 13.07
C MET A 119 -7.65 12.19 12.96
N TYR A 120 -7.90 12.75 11.80
CA TYR A 120 -7.99 14.20 11.63
C TYR A 120 -9.06 14.83 12.54
N LYS A 121 -10.26 14.25 12.59
CA LYS A 121 -11.35 14.74 13.44
C LYS A 121 -11.02 14.62 14.92
N GLU A 122 -10.51 13.47 15.34
CA GLU A 122 -10.08 13.20 16.73
C GLU A 122 -9.00 14.20 17.20
N LEU A 123 -8.04 14.53 16.34
CA LEU A 123 -6.99 15.52 16.63
C LEU A 123 -7.56 16.93 16.76
N MET A 124 -8.53 17.29 15.92
CA MET A 124 -9.21 18.60 16.02
C MET A 124 -10.04 18.72 17.31
N GLU A 125 -10.67 17.64 17.77
CA GLU A 125 -11.46 17.62 19.02
C GLU A 125 -10.61 17.82 20.29
N ILE A 126 -9.32 17.49 20.23
CA ILE A 126 -8.38 17.66 21.35
C ILE A 126 -7.42 18.83 21.15
N ASP A 127 -7.73 19.77 20.25
CA ASP A 127 -6.96 20.98 19.93
C ASP A 127 -5.52 20.72 19.41
N GLU A 128 -5.24 19.52 18.90
CA GLU A 128 -3.96 19.16 18.26
C GLU A 128 -3.90 19.62 16.80
N VAL A 129 -4.04 20.90 16.55
CA VAL A 129 -4.20 21.52 15.22
C VAL A 129 -3.04 21.20 14.29
N ALA A 130 -1.80 21.24 14.77
CA ALA A 130 -0.61 20.97 13.94
C ALA A 130 -0.59 19.51 13.46
N SER A 131 -0.87 18.56 14.35
CA SER A 131 -1.01 17.14 14.02
C SER A 131 -2.17 16.88 13.07
N ALA A 132 -3.31 17.55 13.27
CA ALA A 132 -4.46 17.44 12.36
C ALA A 132 -4.11 17.92 10.95
N LEU A 133 -3.41 19.04 10.79
CA LEU A 133 -2.95 19.53 9.49
C LEU A 133 -1.98 18.58 8.80
N TYR A 134 -1.07 17.96 9.56
CA TYR A 134 -0.19 16.90 9.03
C TYR A 134 -1.01 15.73 8.47
N ILE A 135 -1.98 15.21 9.23
CA ILE A 135 -2.84 14.11 8.78
C ILE A 135 -3.73 14.51 7.59
N LYS A 136 -4.21 15.75 7.54
CA LYS A 136 -4.96 16.27 6.38
C LYS A 136 -4.16 16.19 5.08
N ASN A 137 -2.86 16.44 5.12
CA ASN A 137 -2.00 16.29 3.95
C ASN A 137 -1.90 14.81 3.54
N CYS A 138 -1.82 13.89 4.50
CA CYS A 138 -1.84 12.45 4.22
C CYS A 138 -3.14 12.01 3.54
N VAL A 139 -4.31 12.57 3.91
CA VAL A 139 -5.59 12.32 3.20
C VAL A 139 -5.49 12.70 1.73
N CYS A 140 -4.89 13.86 1.41
CA CYS A 140 -4.72 14.29 0.03
C CYS A 140 -3.82 13.34 -0.80
N ASP A 141 -2.83 12.74 -0.17
CA ASP A 141 -1.94 11.79 -0.86
C ASP A 141 -2.65 10.46 -1.10
N VAL A 142 -3.38 9.93 -0.12
CA VAL A 142 -4.22 8.73 -0.30
C VAL A 142 -5.29 8.93 -1.38
N ASP A 143 -5.88 10.12 -1.51
CA ASP A 143 -6.83 10.42 -2.60
C ASP A 143 -6.20 10.28 -3.99
N LYS A 144 -4.90 10.60 -4.14
CA LYS A 144 -4.17 10.41 -5.39
C LYS A 144 -3.92 8.93 -5.68
N GLU A 145 -3.52 8.18 -4.66
CA GLU A 145 -3.29 6.73 -4.78
C GLU A 145 -4.58 5.98 -5.08
N LEU A 146 -5.67 6.32 -4.42
CA LEU A 146 -7.00 5.75 -4.68
C LEU A 146 -7.42 5.97 -6.14
N LYS A 147 -7.30 7.19 -6.66
CA LYS A 147 -7.59 7.47 -8.08
C LYS A 147 -6.68 6.70 -9.03
N GLN A 148 -5.42 6.45 -8.66
CA GLN A 148 -4.49 5.68 -9.46
C GLN A 148 -4.91 4.20 -9.53
N VAL A 149 -5.21 3.57 -8.41
CA VAL A 149 -5.64 2.15 -8.40
C VAL A 149 -6.99 1.97 -9.06
N GLU A 150 -7.94 2.90 -8.88
CA GLU A 150 -9.22 2.91 -9.60
C GLU A 150 -9.02 2.95 -11.12
N LYS A 151 -8.12 3.81 -11.60
CA LYS A 151 -7.75 3.87 -13.02
C LYS A 151 -7.19 2.54 -13.51
N TYR A 152 -6.33 1.88 -12.73
CA TYR A 152 -5.80 0.57 -13.08
C TYR A 152 -6.90 -0.49 -13.14
N MET A 153 -7.80 -0.51 -12.16
CA MET A 153 -8.94 -1.44 -12.15
C MET A 153 -9.83 -1.25 -13.39
N LEU A 154 -10.22 -0.01 -13.69
CA LEU A 154 -11.07 0.28 -14.86
C LEU A 154 -10.41 -0.14 -16.18
N ASN A 155 -9.12 0.14 -16.35
CA ASN A 155 -8.37 -0.27 -17.53
C ASN A 155 -8.31 -1.79 -17.68
N LYS A 156 -8.13 -2.55 -16.59
CA LYS A 156 -8.09 -4.02 -16.62
C LYS A 156 -9.47 -4.64 -16.81
N MET A 157 -10.50 -4.04 -16.23
CA MET A 157 -11.90 -4.45 -16.46
C MET A 157 -12.32 -4.24 -17.92
N ALA A 158 -11.90 -3.14 -18.56
CA ALA A 158 -12.22 -2.84 -19.96
C ALA A 158 -11.69 -3.87 -20.96
N ILE A 159 -10.65 -4.61 -20.62
CA ILE A 159 -10.05 -5.69 -21.42
C ILE A 159 -10.31 -7.08 -20.83
N ASP A 160 -11.25 -7.20 -19.90
CA ASP A 160 -11.58 -8.45 -19.17
C ASP A 160 -10.35 -9.17 -18.61
N TYR A 161 -9.38 -8.42 -18.12
CA TYR A 161 -8.10 -8.94 -17.58
C TYR A 161 -7.35 -9.86 -18.58
N ASP A 162 -7.42 -9.56 -19.88
CA ASP A 162 -6.78 -10.35 -20.94
C ASP A 162 -5.25 -10.32 -20.79
N LEU A 163 -4.66 -11.47 -20.51
CA LEU A 163 -3.21 -11.60 -20.32
C LEU A 163 -2.41 -11.34 -21.61
N ALA A 164 -3.00 -11.52 -22.80
CA ALA A 164 -2.33 -11.18 -24.05
C ALA A 164 -2.03 -9.68 -24.15
N VAL A 165 -2.87 -8.84 -23.54
CA VAL A 165 -2.66 -7.39 -23.42
C VAL A 165 -1.83 -7.02 -22.20
N ILE A 166 -2.07 -7.68 -21.07
CA ILE A 166 -1.41 -7.35 -19.79
C ILE A 166 0.07 -7.76 -19.77
N ILE A 167 0.44 -8.92 -20.35
CA ILE A 167 1.83 -9.39 -20.28
C ILE A 167 2.82 -8.45 -20.99
N PRO A 168 2.58 -7.92 -22.19
CA PRO A 168 3.43 -6.90 -22.78
C PRO A 168 3.56 -5.63 -21.92
N GLU A 169 2.46 -5.16 -21.32
CA GLU A 169 2.44 -3.98 -20.44
C GLU A 169 3.30 -4.17 -19.17
N GLN A 170 3.55 -5.43 -18.74
CA GLN A 170 4.40 -5.72 -17.59
C GLN A 170 5.85 -5.22 -17.76
N HIS A 171 6.36 -5.13 -18.97
CA HIS A 171 7.70 -4.58 -19.24
C HIS A 171 7.73 -3.07 -18.99
N GLU A 172 6.72 -2.35 -19.46
CA GLU A 172 6.62 -0.90 -19.24
C GLU A 172 6.47 -0.57 -17.75
N TRP A 173 5.65 -1.34 -17.03
CA TRP A 173 5.50 -1.17 -15.59
C TRP A 173 6.79 -1.48 -14.84
N HIS A 174 7.47 -2.56 -15.19
CA HIS A 174 8.75 -2.92 -14.59
C HIS A 174 9.76 -1.77 -14.72
N ASP A 175 9.91 -1.19 -15.90
CA ASP A 175 10.89 -0.13 -16.16
C ASP A 175 10.47 1.17 -15.46
N LYS A 176 9.19 1.53 -15.53
CA LYS A 176 8.62 2.69 -14.85
C LYS A 176 8.92 2.68 -13.34
N TYR A 177 8.60 1.58 -12.66
CA TYR A 177 8.78 1.50 -11.21
C TYR A 177 10.24 1.26 -10.81
N LYS A 178 11.06 0.66 -11.66
CA LYS A 178 12.50 0.59 -11.47
C LYS A 178 13.16 1.99 -11.45
N CYS A 179 12.74 2.90 -12.33
CA CYS A 179 13.18 4.28 -12.30
C CYS A 179 12.73 4.99 -11.02
N LYS A 180 11.45 4.87 -10.66
CA LYS A 180 10.90 5.48 -9.44
C LYS A 180 11.61 4.99 -8.16
N MET A 181 11.97 3.71 -8.08
CA MET A 181 12.71 3.15 -6.93
C MET A 181 14.11 3.76 -6.77
N LYS A 182 14.81 4.09 -7.87
CA LYS A 182 16.09 4.81 -7.80
C LYS A 182 15.92 6.20 -7.18
N ASP A 183 14.87 6.92 -7.59
CA ASP A 183 14.56 8.25 -7.05
C ASP A 183 14.25 8.22 -5.56
N VAL A 184 13.62 7.14 -5.06
CA VAL A 184 13.34 6.95 -3.63
C VAL A 184 14.63 6.59 -2.87
N GLY A 185 15.47 5.73 -3.43
CA GLY A 185 16.75 5.31 -2.82
C GLY A 185 17.76 6.46 -2.65
N GLU A 186 17.71 7.47 -3.52
CA GLU A 186 18.55 8.67 -3.41
C GLU A 186 18.06 9.67 -2.35
N LYS A 187 16.82 9.51 -1.84
CA LYS A 187 16.20 10.38 -0.82
C LYS A 187 16.26 9.80 0.60
N VAL A 188 16.79 8.60 0.77
CA VAL A 188 16.94 7.92 2.06
C VAL A 188 18.36 8.06 2.58
#